data_51c4a1fffd1c1f228c6d6b961fe0a228
#
_entry.id   51c4a1fffd1c1f228c6d6b961fe0a228
#
_cell.length_a   1.000
_cell.length_b   1.000
_cell.length_c   1.000
_cell.angle_alpha   90.00
_cell.angle_beta   90.00
_cell.angle_gamma   90.00
#
_symmetry.space_group_name_H-M   'P 1'
#
loop_
_entity.id
_entity.type
_entity.pdbx_description
1 polymer ?
#
loop_
_entity_poly.entity_id
_entity_poly.type
_entity_poly.pdbx_seq_one_letter_code
_entity_poly.pdbx_strand_id
1 'polypeptide(L)'
;MKYLLDSNAWIGHLRQTSPAVTQRLSQHPPTDVVLCSVVLGELLFGVERSAAPKRVTNRALVAALQQQYLSLPFDDVAAEHYGRIRAHLTTAGTMIGSNDLFIAAIAVANGCTLVTHNTGEFSRVPALTLEDWQLP
;
A
#
# COMPACT_ATOMS: atom_id res chain seq x y z
N MET A 1 -11.79 11.37 2.43
CA MET A 1 -11.50 9.96 2.10
C MET A 1 -10.02 9.79 1.98
N LYS A 2 -9.46 8.72 2.52
CA LYS A 2 -8.03 8.46 2.44
C LYS A 2 -7.73 7.32 1.49
N TYR A 3 -6.62 7.46 0.78
CA TYR A 3 -6.11 6.48 -0.18
C TYR A 3 -4.84 5.87 0.36
N LEU A 4 -4.82 4.55 0.46
CA LEU A 4 -3.63 3.79 0.83
C LEU A 4 -3.10 3.13 -0.44
N LEU A 5 -1.95 3.56 -0.91
CA LEU A 5 -1.32 2.96 -2.09
C LEU A 5 -0.50 1.74 -1.68
N ASP A 6 -0.60 0.67 -2.46
CA ASP A 6 0.26 -0.49 -2.24
C ASP A 6 1.70 -0.22 -2.67
N SER A 7 2.61 -1.16 -2.38
CA SER A 7 4.04 -0.98 -2.65
C SER A 7 4.33 -0.78 -4.13
N ASN A 8 3.66 -1.51 -5.01
CA ASN A 8 3.91 -1.42 -6.45
C ASN A 8 3.47 -0.07 -7.01
N ALA A 9 2.38 0.50 -6.50
CA ALA A 9 1.95 1.84 -6.90
C ALA A 9 3.01 2.89 -6.51
N TRP A 10 3.54 2.84 -5.29
CA TRP A 10 4.61 3.74 -4.85
C TRP A 10 5.89 3.53 -5.66
N ILE A 11 6.28 2.28 -5.90
CA ILE A 11 7.48 1.97 -6.68
C ILE A 11 7.35 2.54 -8.10
N GLY A 12 6.20 2.36 -8.75
CA GLY A 12 5.95 2.91 -10.08
C GLY A 12 6.05 4.44 -10.10
N HIS A 13 5.54 5.10 -9.06
CA HIS A 13 5.66 6.54 -8.92
C HIS A 13 7.12 6.97 -8.70
N LEU A 14 7.83 6.34 -7.77
CA LEU A 14 9.21 6.70 -7.43
C LEU A 14 10.17 6.45 -8.58
N ARG A 15 9.96 5.39 -9.36
CA ARG A 15 10.78 5.04 -10.53
C ARG A 15 10.33 5.74 -11.81
N GLN A 16 9.23 6.51 -11.75
CA GLN A 16 8.65 7.20 -12.90
C GLN A 16 8.24 6.23 -14.02
N THR A 17 7.83 5.02 -13.64
CA THR A 17 7.36 3.99 -14.59
C THR A 17 5.84 3.91 -14.65
N SER A 18 5.14 4.62 -13.77
CA SER A 18 3.67 4.68 -13.75
C SER A 18 3.19 6.13 -13.74
N PRO A 19 3.25 6.82 -14.91
CA PRO A 19 2.86 8.23 -14.98
C PRO A 19 1.39 8.46 -14.60
N ALA A 20 0.52 7.49 -14.82
CA ALA A 20 -0.89 7.58 -14.42
C ALA A 20 -1.04 7.67 -12.89
N VAL A 21 -0.27 6.88 -12.14
CA VAL A 21 -0.25 6.95 -10.66
C VAL A 21 0.25 8.32 -10.21
N THR A 22 1.34 8.80 -10.79
CA THR A 22 1.92 10.11 -10.46
C THR A 22 0.91 11.23 -10.72
N GLN A 23 0.20 11.18 -11.85
CA GLN A 23 -0.82 12.16 -12.18
C GLN A 23 -1.98 12.13 -11.18
N ARG A 24 -2.46 10.95 -10.82
CA ARG A 24 -3.55 10.81 -9.84
C ARG A 24 -3.12 11.32 -8.46
N LEU A 25 -1.89 11.04 -8.04
CA LEU A 25 -1.34 11.59 -6.79
C LEU A 25 -1.37 13.11 -6.77
N SER A 26 -1.05 13.76 -7.89
CA SER A 26 -1.05 15.21 -7.98
C SER A 26 -2.44 15.84 -7.84
N GLN A 27 -3.49 15.05 -8.02
CA GLN A 27 -4.88 15.50 -7.91
C GLN A 27 -5.42 15.47 -6.47
N HIS A 28 -4.66 14.90 -5.54
CA HIS A 28 -5.08 14.76 -4.14
C HIS A 28 -4.12 15.50 -3.20
N PRO A 29 -4.62 16.18 -2.17
CA PRO A 29 -3.73 16.75 -1.17
C PRO A 29 -3.03 15.64 -0.37
N PRO A 30 -1.81 15.88 0.14
CA PRO A 30 -1.08 14.87 0.92
C PRO A 30 -1.85 14.33 2.12
N THR A 31 -2.79 15.11 2.66
CA THR A 31 -3.62 14.68 3.79
C THR A 31 -4.62 13.58 3.41
N ASP A 32 -4.90 13.39 2.13
CA ASP A 32 -5.81 12.35 1.65
C ASP A 32 -5.10 11.05 1.25
N VAL A 33 -3.77 11.02 1.31
CA VAL A 33 -2.96 9.87 0.92
C VAL A 33 -2.14 9.40 2.12
N VAL A 34 -2.09 8.10 2.34
CA VAL A 34 -1.35 7.52 3.46
C VAL A 34 -0.44 6.39 3.00
N LEU A 35 0.63 6.21 3.76
CA LEU A 35 1.46 5.00 3.78
C LEU A 35 0.91 4.04 4.84
N CYS A 36 1.45 2.84 4.91
CA CYS A 36 1.33 1.99 6.09
C CYS A 36 2.66 1.31 6.38
N SER A 37 2.81 0.81 7.60
CA SER A 37 4.06 0.21 8.08
C SER A 37 4.52 -0.94 7.19
N VAL A 38 3.60 -1.76 6.68
CA VAL A 38 3.92 -2.92 5.84
C VAL A 38 4.45 -2.46 4.48
N VAL A 39 3.77 -1.50 3.84
CA VAL A 39 4.21 -0.91 2.58
C VAL A 39 5.57 -0.24 2.77
N LEU A 40 5.73 0.54 3.85
CA LEU A 40 6.99 1.18 4.17
C LEU A 40 8.11 0.15 4.32
N GLY A 41 7.84 -0.97 5.02
CA GLY A 41 8.79 -2.07 5.16
C GLY A 41 9.21 -2.66 3.81
N GLU A 42 8.26 -2.84 2.90
CA GLU A 42 8.57 -3.33 1.55
C GLU A 42 9.42 -2.34 0.75
N LEU A 43 9.13 -1.05 0.85
CA LEU A 43 9.93 -0.01 0.20
C LEU A 43 11.36 0.03 0.75
N LEU A 44 11.50 -0.06 2.07
CA LEU A 44 12.82 -0.08 2.72
C LEU A 44 13.60 -1.35 2.40
N PHE A 45 12.93 -2.49 2.28
CA PHE A 45 13.57 -3.72 1.80
C PHE A 45 14.13 -3.53 0.38
N GLY A 46 13.37 -2.88 -0.50
CA GLY A 46 13.85 -2.54 -1.83
C GLY A 46 15.08 -1.64 -1.82
N VAL A 47 15.14 -0.67 -0.88
CA VAL A 47 16.32 0.16 -0.67
C VAL A 47 17.53 -0.67 -0.30
N GLU A 48 17.40 -1.57 0.68
CA GLU A 48 18.49 -2.42 1.14
C GLU A 48 19.01 -3.36 0.04
N ARG A 49 18.15 -3.78 -0.90
CA ARG A 49 18.54 -4.64 -2.02
C ARG A 49 19.17 -3.89 -3.17
N SER A 50 19.10 -2.57 -3.20
CA SER A 50 19.69 -1.80 -4.30
C SER A 50 21.20 -1.75 -4.19
N ALA A 51 21.87 -1.55 -5.34
CA ALA A 51 23.34 -1.39 -5.39
C ALA A 51 23.76 -0.19 -4.54
N ALA A 52 24.94 -0.26 -3.92
CA ALA A 52 25.43 0.73 -2.98
C ALA A 52 25.30 2.19 -3.46
N PRO A 53 25.67 2.54 -4.71
CA PRO A 53 25.53 3.92 -5.18
C PRO A 53 24.07 4.39 -5.23
N LYS A 54 23.13 3.50 -5.54
CA LYS A 54 21.71 3.83 -5.63
C LYS A 54 21.00 3.80 -4.27
N ARG A 55 21.58 3.10 -3.30
CA ARG A 55 20.96 2.92 -1.99
C ARG A 55 20.73 4.25 -1.29
N VAL A 56 21.71 5.13 -1.33
CA VAL A 56 21.61 6.47 -0.71
C VAL A 56 20.48 7.28 -1.35
N THR A 57 20.43 7.32 -2.67
CA THR A 57 19.37 8.04 -3.41
C THR A 57 18.00 7.43 -3.12
N ASN A 58 17.88 6.11 -3.18
CA ASN A 58 16.61 5.42 -2.96
C ASN A 58 16.12 5.62 -1.52
N ARG A 59 17.04 5.59 -0.54
CA ARG A 59 16.66 5.85 0.86
C ARG A 59 16.16 7.27 1.04
N ALA A 60 16.77 8.24 0.38
CA ALA A 60 16.32 9.63 0.42
C ALA A 60 14.91 9.80 -0.16
N LEU A 61 14.58 9.07 -1.23
CA LEU A 61 13.23 9.09 -1.80
C LEU A 61 12.18 8.55 -0.83
N VAL A 62 12.48 7.45 -0.14
CA VAL A 62 11.56 6.89 0.85
C VAL A 62 11.42 7.83 2.05
N ALA A 63 12.52 8.43 2.53
CA ALA A 63 12.48 9.40 3.62
C ALA A 63 11.61 10.61 3.27
N ALA A 64 11.65 11.08 2.02
CA ALA A 64 10.81 12.17 1.54
C ALA A 64 9.32 11.79 1.60
N LEU A 65 8.97 10.56 1.25
CA LEU A 65 7.59 10.08 1.39
C LEU A 65 7.15 10.09 2.84
N GLN A 66 8.00 9.65 3.77
CA GLN A 66 7.68 9.61 5.19
C GLN A 66 7.46 11.01 5.79
N GLN A 67 8.11 12.03 5.24
CA GLN A 67 7.90 13.41 5.67
C GLN A 67 6.62 14.00 5.11
N GLN A 68 6.20 13.54 3.94
CA GLN A 68 5.06 14.11 3.23
C GLN A 68 3.74 13.42 3.61
N TYR A 69 3.76 12.11 3.86
CA TYR A 69 2.57 11.30 4.07
C TYR A 69 2.58 10.61 5.43
N LEU A 70 1.42 10.59 6.08
CA LEU A 70 1.23 9.84 7.32
C LEU A 70 1.32 8.34 7.04
N SER A 71 2.00 7.59 7.90
CA SER A 71 2.07 6.13 7.84
C SER A 71 1.18 5.52 8.91
N LEU A 72 0.27 4.63 8.50
CA LEU A 72 -0.64 3.93 9.41
C LEU A 72 0.02 2.64 9.92
N PRO A 73 0.00 2.39 11.23
CA PRO A 73 0.58 1.17 11.78
C PRO A 73 -0.37 -0.02 11.64
N PHE A 74 0.21 -1.24 11.72
CA PHE A 74 -0.57 -2.43 12.00
C PHE A 74 -0.81 -2.50 13.51
N ASP A 75 -1.87 -1.86 13.97
CA ASP A 75 -2.23 -1.78 15.39
C ASP A 75 -3.24 -2.87 15.79
N ASP A 76 -3.72 -2.81 17.04
CA ASP A 76 -4.64 -3.83 17.54
C ASP A 76 -6.00 -3.82 16.81
N VAL A 77 -6.47 -2.66 16.37
CA VAL A 77 -7.69 -2.58 15.56
C VAL A 77 -7.48 -3.26 14.20
N ALA A 78 -6.36 -3.00 13.55
CA ALA A 78 -5.99 -3.68 12.31
C ALA A 78 -5.86 -5.21 12.54
N ALA A 79 -5.33 -5.63 13.69
CA ALA A 79 -5.19 -7.04 14.04
C ALA A 79 -6.56 -7.75 14.12
N GLU A 80 -7.58 -7.08 14.63
CA GLU A 80 -8.93 -7.63 14.66
C GLU A 80 -9.48 -7.86 13.25
N HIS A 81 -9.31 -6.89 12.37
CA HIS A 81 -9.72 -7.03 10.97
C HIS A 81 -8.90 -8.11 10.26
N TYR A 82 -7.60 -8.17 10.53
CA TYR A 82 -6.73 -9.23 10.01
C TYR A 82 -7.26 -10.62 10.33
N GLY A 83 -7.64 -10.86 11.58
CA GLY A 83 -8.17 -12.14 12.01
C GLY A 83 -9.44 -12.54 11.25
N ARG A 84 -10.38 -11.60 11.09
CA ARG A 84 -11.63 -11.84 10.37
C ARG A 84 -11.40 -12.07 8.87
N ILE A 85 -10.57 -11.26 8.24
CA ILE A 85 -10.27 -11.37 6.81
C ILE A 85 -9.57 -12.71 6.54
N ARG A 86 -8.56 -13.04 7.33
CA ARG A 86 -7.81 -14.28 7.16
C ARG A 86 -8.70 -15.52 7.33
N ALA A 87 -9.57 -15.52 8.33
CA ALA A 87 -10.53 -16.61 8.55
C ALA A 87 -11.49 -16.76 7.37
N HIS A 88 -12.00 -15.65 6.85
CA HIS A 88 -12.89 -15.66 5.68
C HIS A 88 -12.19 -16.25 4.45
N LEU A 89 -10.98 -15.77 4.14
CA LEU A 89 -10.23 -16.22 2.97
C LEU A 89 -9.79 -17.69 3.10
N THR A 90 -9.43 -18.12 4.30
CA THR A 90 -9.08 -19.52 4.58
C THR A 90 -10.27 -20.44 4.33
N THR A 91 -11.43 -20.08 4.86
CA THR A 91 -12.66 -20.87 4.69
C THR A 91 -13.09 -20.92 3.22
N ALA A 92 -12.97 -19.81 2.50
CA ALA A 92 -13.31 -19.74 1.08
C ALA A 92 -12.26 -20.39 0.17
N GLY A 93 -11.06 -20.73 0.69
CA GLY A 93 -9.98 -21.29 -0.14
C GLY A 93 -9.37 -20.29 -1.11
N THR A 94 -9.42 -18.99 -0.80
CA THR A 94 -9.01 -17.90 -1.70
C THR A 94 -7.98 -16.99 -1.03
N MET A 95 -6.98 -17.59 -0.36
CA MET A 95 -5.95 -16.84 0.36
C MET A 95 -5.16 -15.93 -0.57
N ILE A 96 -4.71 -14.80 -0.04
CA ILE A 96 -3.85 -13.82 -0.72
C ILE A 96 -2.47 -13.83 -0.08
N GLY A 97 -1.52 -13.09 -0.67
CA GLY A 97 -0.17 -12.97 -0.12
C GLY A 97 -0.17 -12.43 1.32
N SER A 98 0.81 -12.85 2.13
CA SER A 98 0.85 -12.52 3.55
C SER A 98 0.94 -11.02 3.81
N ASN A 99 1.80 -10.29 3.07
CA ASN A 99 1.90 -8.84 3.21
C ASN A 99 0.64 -8.14 2.73
N ASP A 100 0.03 -8.62 1.66
CA ASP A 100 -1.23 -8.08 1.14
C ASP A 100 -2.35 -8.22 2.16
N LEU A 101 -2.35 -9.32 2.92
CA LEU A 101 -3.32 -9.54 3.98
C LEU A 101 -3.19 -8.47 5.09
N PHE A 102 -1.96 -8.14 5.51
CA PHE A 102 -1.71 -7.07 6.48
C PHE A 102 -2.14 -5.71 5.93
N ILE A 103 -1.79 -5.42 4.67
CA ILE A 103 -2.15 -4.14 4.01
C ILE A 103 -3.68 -4.00 3.94
N ALA A 104 -4.38 -5.05 3.53
CA ALA A 104 -5.83 -5.06 3.47
C ALA A 104 -6.47 -4.79 4.85
N ALA A 105 -5.93 -5.43 5.89
CA ALA A 105 -6.42 -5.24 7.26
C ALA A 105 -6.26 -3.79 7.74
N ILE A 106 -5.12 -3.17 7.45
CA ILE A 106 -4.88 -1.76 7.78
C ILE A 106 -5.86 -0.86 7.02
N ALA A 107 -6.07 -1.11 5.73
CA ALA A 107 -6.97 -0.32 4.90
C ALA A 107 -8.41 -0.40 5.43
N VAL A 108 -8.90 -1.60 5.72
CA VAL A 108 -10.26 -1.79 6.25
C VAL A 108 -10.41 -1.14 7.63
N ALA A 109 -9.43 -1.32 8.51
CA ALA A 109 -9.46 -0.75 9.86
C ALA A 109 -9.55 0.78 9.86
N ASN A 110 -8.99 1.43 8.84
CA ASN A 110 -8.94 2.88 8.75
C ASN A 110 -9.93 3.47 7.73
N GLY A 111 -10.77 2.65 7.13
CA GLY A 111 -11.73 3.11 6.12
C GLY A 111 -11.07 3.68 4.87
N CYS A 112 -9.88 3.21 4.51
CA CYS A 112 -9.15 3.68 3.35
C CYS A 112 -9.60 2.95 2.08
N THR A 113 -9.55 3.65 0.95
CA THR A 113 -9.56 3.01 -0.36
C THR A 113 -8.15 2.51 -0.66
N LEU A 114 -7.98 1.24 -0.95
CA LEU A 114 -6.69 0.69 -1.35
C LEU A 114 -6.49 0.93 -2.84
N VAL A 115 -5.38 1.57 -3.17
CA VAL A 115 -4.98 1.83 -4.56
C VAL A 115 -4.00 0.75 -4.97
N THR A 116 -4.42 -0.11 -5.89
CA THR A 116 -3.65 -1.27 -6.32
C THR A 116 -3.98 -1.64 -7.77
N HIS A 117 -3.01 -2.16 -8.50
CA HIS A 117 -3.25 -2.80 -9.80
C HIS A 117 -3.63 -4.28 -9.64
N ASN A 118 -3.36 -4.87 -8.49
CA ASN A 118 -3.65 -6.27 -8.19
C ASN A 118 -5.10 -6.45 -7.70
N THR A 119 -6.05 -5.99 -8.50
CA THR A 119 -7.47 -5.98 -8.12
C THR A 119 -8.06 -7.38 -8.06
N GLY A 120 -7.54 -8.33 -8.86
CA GLY A 120 -8.02 -9.71 -8.84
C GLY A 120 -7.81 -10.40 -7.50
N GLU A 121 -6.68 -10.14 -6.84
CA GLU A 121 -6.38 -10.71 -5.52
C GLU A 121 -7.11 -9.95 -4.41
N PHE A 122 -6.99 -8.62 -4.38
CA PHE A 122 -7.59 -7.81 -3.32
C PHE A 122 -9.13 -7.77 -3.36
N SER A 123 -9.75 -8.03 -4.51
CA SER A 123 -11.22 -8.11 -4.60
C SER A 123 -11.81 -9.27 -3.77
N ARG A 124 -10.97 -10.21 -3.37
CA ARG A 124 -11.39 -11.32 -2.49
C ARG A 124 -11.64 -10.88 -1.05
N VAL A 125 -11.15 -9.70 -0.67
CA VAL A 125 -11.25 -9.19 0.71
C VAL A 125 -12.59 -8.48 0.90
N PRO A 126 -13.45 -8.96 1.84
CA PRO A 126 -14.72 -8.29 2.12
C PRO A 126 -14.51 -6.89 2.68
N ALA A 127 -15.41 -5.99 2.36
CA ALA A 127 -15.46 -4.61 2.86
C ALA A 127 -14.27 -3.73 2.42
N LEU A 128 -13.40 -4.21 1.56
CA LEU A 128 -12.28 -3.44 1.04
C LEU A 128 -12.70 -2.69 -0.24
N THR A 129 -12.53 -1.36 -0.23
CA THR A 129 -12.75 -0.53 -1.42
C THR A 129 -11.45 -0.42 -2.20
N LEU A 130 -11.53 -0.64 -3.50
CA LEU A 130 -10.35 -0.64 -4.39
C LEU A 130 -10.46 0.44 -5.46
N GLU A 131 -9.32 1.01 -5.82
CA GLU A 131 -9.14 1.79 -7.06
C GLU A 131 -7.85 1.36 -7.72
N ASP A 132 -7.85 1.37 -9.05
CA ASP A 132 -6.64 1.12 -9.84
C ASP A 132 -6.27 2.41 -10.58
N TRP A 133 -5.19 3.06 -10.12
CA TRP A 133 -4.74 4.34 -10.69
C TRP A 133 -3.85 4.15 -11.92
N GLN A 134 -3.53 2.92 -12.29
CA GLN A 134 -2.81 2.63 -13.54
C GLN A 134 -3.74 2.60 -14.75
N LEU A 135 -5.03 2.44 -14.51
CA LEU A 135 -6.03 2.50 -15.58
C LEU A 135 -6.32 3.95 -15.95
N PRO A 136 -6.59 4.24 -17.24
CA PRO A 136 -6.94 5.58 -17.68
C PRO A 136 -8.27 6.08 -17.14
#